data_32b17282daf4983bf63d44f44957d4c7
#
_entry.id   32b17282daf4983bf63d44f44957d4c7
#
_cell.length_a   1.000
_cell.length_b   1.000
_cell.length_c   1.000
_cell.angle_alpha   90.00
_cell.angle_beta   90.00
_cell.angle_gamma   90.00
#
_symmetry.space_group_name_H-M   'P 1'
#
loop_
_entity.id
_entity.type
_entity.pdbx_description
1 polymer ?
#
loop_
_entity_poly.entity_id
_entity_poly.type
_entity_poly.pdbx_seq_one_letter_code
_entity_poly.pdbx_strand_id
1 'polypeptide(L)'
;RLLFLDDNTLLISSGDGFNHREKAQELDNHFGKILRINDDGSIPSDNPIFKRDNALKDIFTYGHRNQQGLTKDINGLIYSHEHGPKGGDELNIIYPGLNYGWPAITYGIDYSGSIISPFNKKEGMEQPIKYWTPSIALSDMTFYYSDLFPEWYGDLFISALSPGDVRRLVIKDNKVVSEEIMFKEINSRIRSIKSSKDGNLIILTDGRG
;
A
#
# COMPACT_ATOMS: atom_id res chain seq x y z
N ARG A 1 -6.13 -5.89 -3.15
CA ARG A 1 -6.82 -4.65 -3.57
C ARG A 1 -6.87 -4.56 -5.08
N LEU A 2 -7.81 -3.77 -5.59
CA LEU A 2 -8.02 -3.54 -7.01
C LEU A 2 -8.03 -2.03 -7.26
N LEU A 3 -7.39 -1.59 -8.36
CA LEU A 3 -7.39 -0.20 -8.79
C LEU A 3 -7.43 -0.13 -10.31
N PHE A 4 -8.51 0.41 -10.87
CA PHE A 4 -8.55 0.76 -12.29
C PHE A 4 -7.74 2.03 -12.55
N LEU A 5 -6.92 1.99 -13.58
CA LEU A 5 -6.17 3.13 -14.09
C LEU A 5 -6.92 3.82 -15.24
N ASP A 6 -6.50 5.04 -15.59
CA ASP A 6 -7.18 5.83 -16.63
C ASP A 6 -6.98 5.27 -18.05
N ASP A 7 -6.03 4.36 -18.23
CA ASP A 7 -5.75 3.63 -19.47
C ASP A 7 -6.55 2.32 -19.61
N ASN A 8 -7.58 2.12 -18.76
CA ASN A 8 -8.42 0.93 -18.67
C ASN A 8 -7.67 -0.34 -18.24
N THR A 9 -6.49 -0.22 -17.67
CA THR A 9 -5.83 -1.36 -17.04
C THR A 9 -6.21 -1.49 -15.58
N LEU A 10 -6.09 -2.70 -15.03
CA LEU A 10 -6.41 -3.04 -13.64
C LEU A 10 -5.14 -3.46 -12.89
N LEU A 11 -4.85 -2.77 -11.81
CA LEU A 11 -3.88 -3.21 -10.83
C LEU A 11 -4.53 -4.13 -9.80
N ILE A 12 -3.85 -5.23 -9.47
CA ILE A 12 -4.29 -6.24 -8.51
C ILE A 12 -3.16 -6.49 -7.51
N SER A 13 -3.36 -6.21 -6.24
CA SER A 13 -2.37 -6.54 -5.22
C SER A 13 -2.59 -7.96 -4.68
N SER A 14 -1.50 -8.71 -4.53
CA SER A 14 -1.45 -10.05 -3.98
C SER A 14 -0.40 -10.14 -2.87
N GLY A 15 -0.80 -10.57 -1.68
CA GLY A 15 0.10 -10.73 -0.54
C GLY A 15 1.02 -11.95 -0.64
N ASP A 16 1.97 -12.05 0.29
CA ASP A 16 2.98 -13.11 0.35
C ASP A 16 2.44 -14.48 0.83
N GLY A 17 1.13 -14.56 1.15
CA GLY A 17 0.50 -15.78 1.64
C GLY A 17 0.98 -16.23 3.02
N PHE A 18 1.62 -15.34 3.80
CA PHE A 18 2.12 -15.51 5.16
C PHE A 18 3.26 -16.54 5.29
N ASN A 19 3.10 -17.76 4.78
CA ASN A 19 4.10 -18.82 4.86
C ASN A 19 5.06 -18.85 3.64
N HIS A 20 4.88 -17.93 2.69
CA HIS A 20 5.63 -17.93 1.43
C HIS A 20 6.39 -16.61 1.20
N ARG A 21 6.81 -15.94 2.29
CA ARG A 21 7.45 -14.63 2.25
C ARG A 21 8.63 -14.54 1.28
N GLU A 22 9.44 -15.60 1.17
CA GLU A 22 10.61 -15.63 0.27
C GLU A 22 10.19 -15.53 -1.21
N LYS A 23 8.99 -16.02 -1.55
CA LYS A 23 8.43 -15.95 -2.90
C LYS A 23 8.10 -14.52 -3.35
N ALA A 24 8.04 -13.56 -2.42
CA ALA A 24 7.87 -12.16 -2.78
C ALA A 24 9.03 -11.63 -3.64
N GLN A 25 10.23 -12.20 -3.53
CA GLN A 25 11.41 -11.85 -4.32
C GLN A 25 11.56 -12.67 -5.62
N GLU A 26 10.79 -13.73 -5.80
CA GLU A 26 10.76 -14.54 -7.02
C GLU A 26 9.77 -13.93 -8.03
N LEU A 27 9.99 -14.12 -9.33
CA LEU A 27 9.18 -13.52 -10.40
C LEU A 27 8.34 -14.55 -11.17
N ASP A 28 8.37 -15.81 -10.79
CA ASP A 28 7.64 -16.92 -11.41
C ASP A 28 6.33 -17.26 -10.68
N ASN A 29 5.89 -16.40 -9.78
CA ASN A 29 4.69 -16.56 -8.98
C ASN A 29 4.06 -15.21 -8.63
N HIS A 30 2.82 -15.23 -8.09
CA HIS A 30 2.09 -14.02 -7.74
C HIS A 30 2.14 -13.65 -6.25
N PHE A 31 2.91 -14.33 -5.41
CA PHE A 31 3.04 -13.97 -4.01
C PHE A 31 3.82 -12.67 -3.82
N GLY A 32 3.25 -11.73 -3.07
CA GLY A 32 3.90 -10.45 -2.77
C GLY A 32 4.12 -9.57 -4.01
N LYS A 33 3.09 -9.43 -4.84
CA LYS A 33 3.13 -8.71 -6.11
C LYS A 33 2.03 -7.66 -6.22
N ILE A 34 2.25 -6.68 -7.06
CA ILE A 34 1.19 -5.95 -7.73
C ILE A 34 1.23 -6.39 -9.20
N LEU A 35 0.09 -6.82 -9.71
CA LEU A 35 -0.10 -7.27 -11.08
C LEU A 35 -0.80 -6.17 -11.89
N ARG A 36 -0.58 -6.11 -13.20
CA ARG A 36 -1.32 -5.24 -14.13
C ARG A 36 -1.81 -6.03 -15.32
N ILE A 37 -3.10 -5.95 -15.56
CA ILE A 37 -3.78 -6.57 -16.69
C ILE A 37 -4.70 -5.56 -17.39
N ASN A 38 -5.06 -5.82 -18.63
CA ASN A 38 -6.13 -5.11 -19.33
C ASN A 38 -7.49 -5.52 -18.75
N ASP A 39 -8.53 -4.76 -19.06
CA ASP A 39 -9.91 -5.03 -18.62
C ASP A 39 -10.49 -6.35 -19.16
N ASP A 40 -9.96 -6.86 -20.29
CA ASP A 40 -10.28 -8.16 -20.86
C ASP A 40 -9.44 -9.34 -20.29
N GLY A 41 -8.55 -9.05 -19.34
CA GLY A 41 -7.65 -10.03 -18.71
C GLY A 41 -6.35 -10.29 -19.48
N SER A 42 -6.15 -9.71 -20.65
CA SER A 42 -4.90 -9.82 -21.39
C SER A 42 -3.78 -9.00 -20.72
N ILE A 43 -2.53 -9.27 -21.10
CA ILE A 43 -1.37 -8.60 -20.52
C ILE A 43 -1.03 -7.35 -21.34
N PRO A 44 -0.94 -6.15 -20.72
CA PRO A 44 -0.51 -4.93 -21.39
C PRO A 44 0.89 -5.09 -21.99
N SER A 45 1.08 -4.63 -23.24
CA SER A 45 2.36 -4.75 -23.95
C SER A 45 3.48 -3.89 -23.36
N ASP A 46 3.11 -2.88 -22.57
CA ASP A 46 4.00 -1.94 -21.88
C ASP A 46 4.25 -2.30 -20.41
N ASN A 47 3.85 -3.50 -19.98
CA ASN A 47 4.21 -4.00 -18.66
C ASN A 47 5.74 -4.13 -18.53
N PRO A 48 6.28 -3.99 -17.31
CA PRO A 48 7.71 -4.15 -17.06
C PRO A 48 8.26 -5.48 -17.59
N ILE A 49 9.42 -5.43 -18.24
CA ILE A 49 10.15 -6.61 -18.70
C ILE A 49 11.28 -6.89 -17.72
N PHE A 50 11.14 -8.00 -16.99
CA PHE A 50 12.20 -8.46 -16.09
C PHE A 50 13.18 -9.35 -16.87
N LYS A 51 14.48 -9.11 -16.69
CA LYS A 51 15.56 -9.90 -17.33
C LYS A 51 15.75 -11.24 -16.62
N ARG A 52 14.68 -12.04 -16.53
CA ARG A 52 14.67 -13.41 -15.97
C ARG A 52 13.75 -14.28 -16.82
N ASP A 53 14.23 -15.44 -17.22
CA ASP A 53 13.57 -16.30 -18.23
C ASP A 53 12.17 -16.78 -17.83
N ASN A 54 11.90 -16.93 -16.53
CA ASN A 54 10.63 -17.43 -16.00
C ASN A 54 9.75 -16.34 -15.36
N ALA A 55 10.08 -15.06 -15.55
CA ALA A 55 9.27 -13.98 -14.99
C ALA A 55 7.87 -13.92 -15.64
N LEU A 56 6.83 -13.84 -14.80
CA LEU A 56 5.46 -13.67 -15.25
C LEU A 56 5.27 -12.26 -15.80
N LYS A 57 4.58 -12.15 -16.94
CA LYS A 57 4.45 -10.89 -17.70
C LYS A 57 3.42 -9.93 -17.15
N ASP A 58 2.54 -10.39 -16.27
CA ASP A 58 1.53 -9.60 -15.57
C ASP A 58 2.05 -8.92 -14.31
N ILE A 59 3.28 -9.23 -13.88
CA ILE A 59 3.89 -8.57 -12.72
C ILE A 59 4.19 -7.10 -13.05
N PHE A 60 3.65 -6.20 -12.23
CA PHE A 60 3.91 -4.77 -12.28
C PHE A 60 5.01 -4.37 -11.30
N THR A 61 4.94 -4.87 -10.05
CA THR A 61 5.97 -4.70 -9.01
C THR A 61 6.05 -5.94 -8.13
N TYR A 62 7.12 -6.08 -7.35
CA TYR A 62 7.37 -7.23 -6.50
C TYR A 62 8.02 -6.85 -5.16
N GLY A 63 8.19 -7.84 -4.28
CA GLY A 63 8.78 -7.60 -2.96
C GLY A 63 7.82 -6.97 -1.97
N HIS A 64 6.54 -7.29 -2.05
CA HIS A 64 5.49 -6.83 -1.14
C HIS A 64 5.12 -7.91 -0.12
N ARG A 65 4.61 -7.46 1.04
CA ARG A 65 4.16 -8.36 2.09
C ARG A 65 2.65 -8.57 2.08
N ASN A 66 1.88 -7.55 2.43
CA ASN A 66 0.43 -7.65 2.61
C ASN A 66 -0.23 -6.30 2.37
N GLN A 67 -0.45 -5.99 1.11
CA GLN A 67 -1.03 -4.71 0.69
C GLN A 67 -2.50 -4.63 1.09
N GLN A 68 -2.87 -3.59 1.83
CA GLN A 68 -4.22 -3.33 2.32
C GLN A 68 -4.85 -2.07 1.72
N GLY A 69 -4.06 -1.23 1.06
CA GLY A 69 -4.52 -0.07 0.33
C GLY A 69 -3.83 0.06 -1.01
N LEU A 70 -4.57 0.52 -2.02
CA LEU A 70 -4.08 0.83 -3.36
C LEU A 70 -4.94 1.96 -3.93
N THR A 71 -4.32 3.09 -4.24
CA THR A 71 -5.01 4.28 -4.78
C THR A 71 -4.07 5.07 -5.68
N LYS A 72 -4.59 6.07 -6.37
CA LYS A 72 -3.80 7.05 -7.12
C LYS A 72 -4.18 8.47 -6.72
N ASP A 73 -3.23 9.38 -6.86
CA ASP A 73 -3.51 10.80 -6.73
C ASP A 73 -4.14 11.37 -8.01
N ILE A 74 -4.44 12.67 -8.00
CA ILE A 74 -5.05 13.38 -9.14
C ILE A 74 -4.12 13.42 -10.38
N ASN A 75 -2.81 13.25 -10.18
CA ASN A 75 -1.81 13.22 -11.24
C ASN A 75 -1.54 11.80 -11.77
N GLY A 76 -2.23 10.78 -11.22
CA GLY A 76 -2.09 9.39 -11.60
C GLY A 76 -0.94 8.66 -10.89
N LEU A 77 -0.24 9.30 -9.93
CA LEU A 77 0.80 8.63 -9.15
C LEU A 77 0.16 7.60 -8.21
N ILE A 78 0.66 6.37 -8.25
CA ILE A 78 0.07 5.24 -7.54
C ILE A 78 0.70 5.12 -6.15
N TYR A 79 -0.15 4.88 -5.16
CA TYR A 79 0.23 4.65 -3.77
C TYR A 79 -0.29 3.29 -3.30
N SER A 80 0.53 2.58 -2.55
CA SER A 80 0.13 1.36 -1.84
C SER A 80 0.59 1.44 -0.39
N HIS A 81 -0.25 0.99 0.54
CA HIS A 81 0.20 0.70 1.88
C HIS A 81 0.05 -0.78 2.20
N GLU A 82 0.92 -1.27 3.06
CA GLU A 82 0.96 -2.66 3.43
C GLU A 82 1.31 -2.87 4.91
N HIS A 83 0.84 -3.99 5.46
CA HIS A 83 1.22 -4.40 6.81
C HIS A 83 2.64 -4.94 6.83
N GLY A 84 3.44 -4.42 7.75
CA GLY A 84 4.63 -5.09 8.23
C GLY A 84 4.27 -6.33 9.06
N PRO A 85 5.25 -7.07 9.56
CA PRO A 85 5.00 -8.16 10.52
C PRO A 85 4.66 -7.57 11.91
N LYS A 86 5.54 -7.62 12.88
CA LYS A 86 5.39 -6.92 14.14
C LYS A 86 6.04 -5.55 14.04
N GLY A 87 5.28 -4.51 13.68
CA GLY A 87 5.78 -3.20 13.26
C GLY A 87 6.19 -3.16 11.79
N GLY A 88 6.56 -1.97 11.30
CA GLY A 88 7.01 -1.77 9.93
C GLY A 88 5.90 -1.80 8.89
N ASP A 89 4.69 -1.35 9.24
CA ASP A 89 3.68 -1.01 8.22
C ASP A 89 4.23 0.11 7.34
N GLU A 90 3.96 0.07 6.05
CA GLU A 90 4.58 0.96 5.05
C GLU A 90 3.57 1.66 4.17
N LEU A 91 3.89 2.88 3.77
CA LEU A 91 3.28 3.59 2.66
C LEU A 91 4.32 3.79 1.57
N ASN A 92 4.04 3.27 0.40
CA ASN A 92 4.92 3.26 -0.75
C ASN A 92 4.30 4.03 -1.93
N ILE A 93 5.14 4.74 -2.71
CA ILE A 93 4.81 5.17 -4.06
C ILE A 93 5.18 4.04 -5.01
N ILE A 94 4.29 3.67 -5.92
CA ILE A 94 4.45 2.50 -6.77
C ILE A 94 4.91 2.90 -8.16
N TYR A 95 6.10 2.43 -8.54
CA TYR A 95 6.67 2.59 -9.87
C TYR A 95 6.84 1.23 -10.55
N PRO A 96 6.56 1.12 -11.85
CA PRO A 96 6.62 -0.16 -12.58
C PRO A 96 8.03 -0.77 -12.55
N GLY A 97 8.09 -2.09 -12.41
CA GLY A 97 9.33 -2.87 -12.48
C GLY A 97 10.18 -2.87 -11.21
N LEU A 98 9.80 -2.13 -10.15
CA LEU A 98 10.62 -1.96 -8.97
C LEU A 98 10.35 -3.02 -7.89
N ASN A 99 11.37 -3.24 -7.05
CA ASN A 99 11.39 -4.18 -5.92
C ASN A 99 11.17 -3.41 -4.61
N TYR A 100 10.13 -3.76 -3.86
CA TYR A 100 9.77 -3.13 -2.57
C TYR A 100 10.38 -3.85 -1.35
N GLY A 101 11.21 -4.85 -1.59
CA GLY A 101 12.21 -5.34 -0.67
C GLY A 101 11.79 -6.45 0.29
N TRP A 102 10.50 -6.67 0.57
CA TRP A 102 10.07 -7.76 1.44
C TRP A 102 10.47 -9.13 0.89
N PRO A 103 10.99 -10.07 1.71
CA PRO A 103 11.41 -9.95 3.12
C PRO A 103 12.89 -9.61 3.31
N ALA A 104 13.63 -9.31 2.23
CA ALA A 104 15.07 -9.04 2.26
C ALA A 104 15.42 -7.75 3.02
N ILE A 105 14.49 -6.79 3.08
CA ILE A 105 14.51 -5.62 3.96
C ILE A 105 13.15 -5.50 4.66
N THR A 106 13.13 -4.96 5.89
CA THR A 106 11.92 -4.67 6.65
C THR A 106 12.21 -3.77 7.84
N TYR A 107 11.22 -2.97 8.27
CA TYR A 107 11.24 -2.17 9.50
C TYR A 107 10.59 -2.88 10.69
N GLY A 108 10.11 -4.10 10.50
CA GLY A 108 9.49 -4.93 11.53
C GLY A 108 10.30 -6.16 11.86
N ILE A 109 9.83 -6.90 12.88
CA ILE A 109 10.37 -8.19 13.31
C ILE A 109 9.29 -9.25 13.24
N ASP A 110 9.67 -10.52 13.25
CA ASP A 110 8.72 -11.63 13.27
C ASP A 110 7.80 -11.56 14.51
N TYR A 111 6.59 -12.12 14.41
CA TYR A 111 5.67 -12.21 15.56
C TYR A 111 6.23 -12.98 16.73
N SER A 112 7.14 -13.94 16.48
CA SER A 112 7.93 -14.65 17.51
C SER A 112 8.96 -13.77 18.22
N GLY A 113 9.26 -12.57 17.68
CA GLY A 113 10.33 -11.69 18.12
C GLY A 113 11.66 -11.90 17.40
N SER A 114 11.75 -12.88 16.51
CA SER A 114 12.96 -13.15 15.73
C SER A 114 13.19 -12.06 14.66
N ILE A 115 14.45 -11.85 14.31
CA ILE A 115 14.85 -10.96 13.22
C ILE A 115 14.53 -11.67 11.89
N ILE A 116 13.75 -11.01 11.01
CA ILE A 116 13.47 -11.48 9.65
C ILE A 116 14.63 -11.12 8.73
N SER A 117 15.03 -9.85 8.77
CA SER A 117 16.18 -9.33 8.04
C SER A 117 16.98 -8.39 8.94
N PRO A 118 18.32 -8.41 8.89
CA PRO A 118 19.15 -7.43 9.59
C PRO A 118 19.17 -6.07 8.86
N PHE A 119 18.53 -5.99 7.68
CA PHE A 119 18.55 -4.81 6.83
C PHE A 119 17.17 -4.15 6.75
N ASN A 120 17.14 -2.83 6.81
CA ASN A 120 15.97 -2.02 6.46
C ASN A 120 16.16 -1.25 5.14
N LYS A 121 17.38 -1.30 4.57
CA LYS A 121 17.74 -0.72 3.27
C LYS A 121 18.68 -1.64 2.51
N LYS A 122 18.50 -1.72 1.18
CA LYS A 122 19.41 -2.42 0.29
C LYS A 122 19.35 -1.78 -1.10
N GLU A 123 20.48 -1.76 -1.81
CA GLU A 123 20.55 -1.27 -3.18
C GLU A 123 19.60 -2.07 -4.10
N GLY A 124 18.90 -1.38 -5.01
CA GLY A 124 17.91 -1.97 -5.89
C GLY A 124 16.57 -2.32 -5.23
N MET A 125 16.34 -1.86 -4.00
CA MET A 125 15.08 -2.00 -3.27
C MET A 125 14.55 -0.64 -2.85
N GLU A 126 13.28 -0.39 -3.16
CA GLU A 126 12.59 0.86 -2.86
C GLU A 126 12.39 1.05 -1.36
N GLN A 127 12.28 2.30 -0.98
CA GLN A 127 12.04 2.68 0.41
C GLN A 127 10.67 3.31 0.55
N PRO A 128 9.92 2.99 1.63
CA PRO A 128 8.64 3.62 1.89
C PRO A 128 8.81 5.13 2.14
N ILE A 129 7.84 5.92 1.72
CA ILE A 129 7.78 7.36 2.05
C ILE A 129 7.36 7.59 3.49
N LYS A 130 6.78 6.58 4.13
CA LYS A 130 6.43 6.53 5.55
C LYS A 130 6.35 5.08 6.02
N TYR A 131 6.81 4.82 7.25
CA TYR A 131 6.57 3.55 7.95
C TYR A 131 6.15 3.80 9.40
N TRP A 132 5.50 2.81 10.00
CA TRP A 132 5.02 2.86 11.39
C TRP A 132 5.54 1.69 12.21
N THR A 133 6.16 2.00 13.33
CA THR A 133 6.56 1.05 14.36
C THR A 133 6.25 1.66 15.73
N PRO A 134 5.31 1.08 16.47
CA PRO A 134 4.58 -0.17 16.22
C PRO A 134 3.64 -0.11 15.02
N SER A 135 3.19 -1.28 14.55
CA SER A 135 2.15 -1.40 13.51
C SER A 135 0.85 -0.72 13.96
N ILE A 136 0.21 -0.01 13.03
CA ILE A 136 -1.13 0.57 13.21
C ILE A 136 -2.21 -0.21 12.45
N ALA A 137 -1.81 -1.28 11.78
CA ALA A 137 -2.67 -2.16 11.00
C ALA A 137 -3.53 -1.37 9.98
N LEU A 138 -2.86 -0.77 9.01
CA LEU A 138 -3.45 0.00 7.91
C LEU A 138 -4.54 -0.80 7.20
N SER A 139 -5.67 -0.19 6.85
CA SER A 139 -6.81 -0.93 6.31
C SER A 139 -7.31 -0.44 4.95
N ASP A 140 -7.39 0.87 4.75
CA ASP A 140 -7.83 1.48 3.49
C ASP A 140 -7.27 2.90 3.38
N MET A 141 -7.34 3.51 2.19
CA MET A 141 -6.91 4.88 1.99
C MET A 141 -7.67 5.58 0.87
N THR A 142 -7.71 6.91 0.94
CA THR A 142 -8.31 7.77 -0.07
C THR A 142 -7.64 9.14 -0.07
N PHE A 143 -7.40 9.70 -1.26
CA PHE A 143 -7.08 11.11 -1.38
C PHE A 143 -8.36 11.93 -1.25
N TYR A 144 -8.22 13.15 -0.74
CA TYR A 144 -9.31 14.10 -0.60
C TYR A 144 -9.19 15.23 -1.65
N TYR A 145 -10.21 15.36 -2.50
CA TYR A 145 -10.24 16.36 -3.58
C TYR A 145 -11.60 17.06 -3.64
N SER A 146 -12.08 17.59 -2.51
CA SER A 146 -13.35 18.33 -2.46
C SER A 146 -13.14 19.67 -1.79
N ASP A 147 -14.01 20.64 -2.15
CA ASP A 147 -14.02 21.98 -1.57
C ASP A 147 -14.77 22.06 -0.22
N LEU A 148 -15.38 20.95 0.25
CA LEU A 148 -16.11 20.95 1.53
C LEU A 148 -15.17 21.19 2.72
N PHE A 149 -13.95 20.62 2.66
CA PHE A 149 -12.86 20.89 3.61
C PHE A 149 -11.62 21.29 2.80
N PRO A 150 -11.53 22.56 2.37
CA PRO A 150 -10.51 23.00 1.42
C PRO A 150 -9.07 22.85 1.98
N GLU A 151 -8.90 22.89 3.31
CA GLU A 151 -7.61 22.66 3.99
C GLU A 151 -7.12 21.19 3.89
N TRP A 152 -7.95 20.26 3.44
CA TRP A 152 -7.61 18.87 3.24
C TRP A 152 -7.35 18.51 1.78
N TYR A 153 -7.52 19.49 0.88
CA TYR A 153 -7.39 19.24 -0.56
C TYR A 153 -6.00 18.70 -0.92
N GLY A 154 -5.96 17.50 -1.50
CA GLY A 154 -4.73 16.80 -1.89
C GLY A 154 -4.12 15.94 -0.79
N ASP A 155 -4.66 15.95 0.43
CA ASP A 155 -4.15 15.11 1.52
C ASP A 155 -4.61 13.65 1.39
N LEU A 156 -3.77 12.74 1.86
CA LEU A 156 -4.06 11.30 1.90
C LEU A 156 -4.59 10.92 3.29
N PHE A 157 -5.78 10.31 3.30
CA PHE A 157 -6.39 9.75 4.50
C PHE A 157 -6.22 8.24 4.51
N ILE A 158 -5.67 7.70 5.59
CA ILE A 158 -5.43 6.26 5.79
C ILE A 158 -6.16 5.83 7.05
N SER A 159 -6.99 4.80 6.96
CA SER A 159 -7.65 4.21 8.11
C SER A 159 -6.80 3.10 8.74
N ALA A 160 -6.90 2.96 10.07
CA ALA A 160 -6.15 2.00 10.86
C ALA A 160 -7.09 1.13 11.72
N LEU A 161 -6.79 -0.17 11.79
CA LEU A 161 -7.53 -1.12 12.64
C LEU A 161 -7.10 -1.05 14.10
N SER A 162 -5.86 -0.61 14.35
CA SER A 162 -5.30 -0.46 15.68
C SER A 162 -4.39 0.78 15.68
N PRO A 163 -4.69 1.80 16.44
CA PRO A 163 -5.64 1.94 17.54
C PRO A 163 -7.10 2.29 17.14
N GLY A 164 -7.48 2.22 15.86
CA GLY A 164 -8.83 2.58 15.41
C GLY A 164 -8.97 4.08 15.17
N ASP A 165 -8.03 4.64 14.44
CA ASP A 165 -7.98 6.05 14.06
C ASP A 165 -7.82 6.21 12.54
N VAL A 166 -7.79 7.46 12.09
CA VAL A 166 -7.44 7.85 10.72
C VAL A 166 -6.18 8.71 10.76
N ARG A 167 -5.27 8.46 9.84
CA ARG A 167 -4.07 9.26 9.62
C ARG A 167 -4.28 10.15 8.42
N ARG A 168 -4.32 11.48 8.61
CA ARG A 168 -4.24 12.46 7.54
C ARG A 168 -2.78 12.78 7.27
N LEU A 169 -2.33 12.51 6.06
CA LEU A 169 -0.95 12.73 5.63
C LEU A 169 -0.90 13.86 4.60
N VAL A 170 -0.07 14.86 4.86
CA VAL A 170 0.30 15.88 3.87
C VAL A 170 1.53 15.38 3.12
N ILE A 171 1.41 15.22 1.81
CA ILE A 171 2.49 14.73 0.94
C ILE A 171 2.96 15.88 0.05
N LYS A 172 4.26 16.17 0.06
CA LYS A 172 4.92 17.15 -0.83
C LYS A 172 6.21 16.56 -1.35
N ASP A 173 6.46 16.73 -2.64
CA ASP A 173 7.68 16.23 -3.30
C ASP A 173 7.95 14.75 -2.98
N ASN A 174 6.89 13.92 -3.04
CA ASN A 174 6.91 12.48 -2.76
C ASN A 174 7.37 12.13 -1.32
N LYS A 175 7.18 13.03 -0.37
CA LYS A 175 7.51 12.83 1.05
C LYS A 175 6.33 13.21 1.93
N VAL A 176 6.12 12.44 2.98
CA VAL A 176 5.18 12.79 4.03
C VAL A 176 5.82 13.89 4.89
N VAL A 177 5.26 15.11 4.82
CA VAL A 177 5.75 16.28 5.57
C VAL A 177 4.97 16.53 6.86
N SER A 178 3.75 15.98 6.98
CA SER A 178 2.94 16.07 8.19
C SER A 178 2.06 14.84 8.34
N GLU A 179 1.79 14.43 9.56
CA GLU A 179 0.84 13.38 9.93
C GLU A 179 -0.02 13.91 11.08
N GLU A 180 -1.35 13.83 10.91
CA GLU A 180 -2.34 14.13 11.92
C GLU A 180 -3.16 12.88 12.24
N ILE A 181 -3.46 12.67 13.51
CA ILE A 181 -4.29 11.57 13.98
C ILE A 181 -5.69 12.08 14.25
N MET A 182 -6.67 11.55 13.55
CA MET A 182 -8.07 11.99 13.57
C MET A 182 -9.01 10.85 14.00
N PHE A 183 -10.20 11.23 14.46
CA PHE A 183 -11.34 10.32 14.73
C PHE A 183 -11.06 9.25 15.79
N LYS A 184 -10.18 9.52 16.75
CA LYS A 184 -9.91 8.60 17.89
C LYS A 184 -11.15 8.35 18.73
N GLU A 185 -12.08 9.28 18.76
CA GLU A 185 -13.35 9.21 19.50
C GLU A 185 -14.29 8.12 18.97
N ILE A 186 -14.10 7.66 17.71
CA ILE A 186 -14.85 6.52 17.16
C ILE A 186 -14.58 5.26 17.99
N ASN A 187 -13.37 5.13 18.55
CA ASN A 187 -12.98 4.03 19.44
C ASN A 187 -13.36 2.63 18.90
N SER A 188 -13.20 2.44 17.61
CA SER A 188 -13.51 1.18 16.91
C SER A 188 -12.49 0.96 15.80
N ARG A 189 -12.31 -0.32 15.43
CA ARG A 189 -11.46 -0.67 14.29
C ARG A 189 -12.03 -0.03 13.01
N ILE A 190 -11.28 0.79 12.32
CA ILE A 190 -11.73 1.44 11.10
C ILE A 190 -11.28 0.58 9.90
N ARG A 191 -12.24 0.01 9.17
CA ARG A 191 -12.00 -0.92 8.07
C ARG A 191 -11.81 -0.23 6.73
N SER A 192 -12.56 0.85 6.49
CA SER A 192 -12.51 1.56 5.21
C SER A 192 -12.75 3.04 5.40
N ILE A 193 -12.17 3.83 4.52
CA ILE A 193 -12.37 5.27 4.40
C ILE A 193 -12.48 5.66 2.94
N LYS A 194 -13.48 6.47 2.59
CA LYS A 194 -13.70 7.00 1.25
C LYS A 194 -14.16 8.45 1.30
N SER A 195 -13.72 9.23 0.33
CA SER A 195 -14.31 10.53 0.05
C SER A 195 -15.51 10.35 -0.87
N SER A 196 -16.66 10.88 -0.48
CA SER A 196 -17.86 10.90 -1.33
C SER A 196 -17.77 12.02 -2.38
N LYS A 197 -18.67 11.98 -3.36
CA LYS A 197 -18.78 13.05 -4.39
C LYS A 197 -19.12 14.41 -3.78
N ASP A 198 -19.84 14.42 -2.65
CA ASP A 198 -20.22 15.65 -1.93
C ASP A 198 -19.13 16.13 -0.94
N GLY A 199 -17.97 15.46 -0.94
CA GLY A 199 -16.83 15.81 -0.10
C GLY A 199 -16.88 15.30 1.34
N ASN A 200 -17.87 14.48 1.71
CA ASN A 200 -17.88 13.86 3.03
C ASN A 200 -16.87 12.70 3.09
N LEU A 201 -16.20 12.54 4.24
CA LEU A 201 -15.47 11.32 4.53
C LEU A 201 -16.43 10.27 5.10
N ILE A 202 -16.51 9.14 4.41
CA ILE A 202 -17.30 7.99 4.83
C ILE A 202 -16.37 6.99 5.48
N ILE A 203 -16.66 6.65 6.74
CA ILE A 203 -15.87 5.72 7.54
C ILE A 203 -16.72 4.47 7.82
N LEU A 204 -16.15 3.30 7.54
CA LEU A 204 -16.72 2.01 7.87
C LEU A 204 -15.93 1.37 9.01
N THR A 205 -16.59 1.08 10.10
CA THR A 205 -15.97 0.41 11.24
C THR A 205 -16.13 -1.12 11.17
N ASP A 206 -15.16 -1.83 11.77
CA ASP A 206 -15.13 -3.30 11.91
C ASP A 206 -15.23 -3.63 13.40
N GLY A 207 -16.16 -3.00 14.07
CA GLY A 207 -16.49 -3.24 15.47
C GLY A 207 -17.76 -4.07 15.61
N ARG A 208 -17.87 -4.86 16.68
CA ARG A 208 -19.16 -5.37 17.11
C ARG A 208 -19.95 -4.17 17.63
N GLY A 209 -21.03 -3.83 16.93
CA GLY A 209 -22.01 -2.87 17.43
C GLY A 209 -22.67 -3.39 18.70
#